data_9605b2eb192be640402c7e79e63f83f9
#
_entry.id   9605b2eb192be640402c7e79e63f83f9
#
_cell.length_a   1.000
_cell.length_b   1.000
_cell.length_c   1.000
_cell.angle_alpha   90.00
_cell.angle_beta   90.00
_cell.angle_gamma   90.00
#
_symmetry.space_group_name_H-M   'P 1'
#
loop_
_entity.id
_entity.type
_entity.pdbx_description
1 polymer ?
#
loop_
_entity_poly.entity_id
_entity_poly.type
_entity_poly.pdbx_seq_one_letter_code
_entity_poly.pdbx_strand_id
1 'polypeptide(L)'
;MRPWLTIAAAGLLGCLSVATTATARADEVELMTTGAVEQIMKGLIPSFERASGHKVVMSVYGTGPAVAKIKEGTFADLILLGPDALDELAAAGKVDAGTVTPVFNSRIGLAVRAGAKRPDISSDEALKQVLLDAKSIGFSIGPSGEHFSKVIIVKLGIADQLRPKMTNIRGAPVGTGVAKGDVEIGIHQIAELLPIAGIDVVGDLPADLNKTIVYATGLTTMVKHPDVANALVKYLSLPSSVPVIQKNGMNPV
;
A
#
# COMPACT_ATOMS: atom_id res chain seq x y z
N MET A 1 -41.55 -52.59 69.23
CA MET A 1 -41.65 -51.14 68.93
C MET A 1 -40.50 -50.78 67.93
N ARG A 2 -40.80 -50.47 66.68
CA ARG A 2 -39.83 -50.21 65.65
C ARG A 2 -39.83 -48.70 65.39
N PRO A 3 -38.67 -47.99 65.29
CA PRO A 3 -38.60 -46.61 64.81
C PRO A 3 -38.44 -46.56 63.31
N TRP A 4 -39.08 -45.61 62.66
CA TRP A 4 -39.10 -45.35 61.26
C TRP A 4 -37.92 -44.47 60.92
N LEU A 5 -37.14 -44.89 59.91
CA LEU A 5 -36.08 -44.07 59.24
C LEU A 5 -36.74 -43.26 58.12
N THR A 6 -36.68 -41.97 58.22
CA THR A 6 -36.97 -41.02 57.13
C THR A 6 -35.72 -40.74 56.35
N ILE A 7 -35.72 -41.13 55.08
CA ILE A 7 -34.62 -40.78 54.12
C ILE A 7 -34.97 -39.43 53.44
N ALA A 8 -34.18 -38.41 53.70
CA ALA A 8 -34.27 -37.14 53.02
C ALA A 8 -33.46 -37.23 51.69
N ALA A 9 -34.16 -37.18 50.58
CA ALA A 9 -33.52 -37.08 49.26
C ALA A 9 -33.16 -35.61 48.98
N ALA A 10 -31.87 -35.29 49.01
CA ALA A 10 -31.35 -33.99 48.57
C ALA A 10 -31.19 -33.98 47.04
N GLY A 11 -32.12 -33.28 46.37
CA GLY A 11 -32.04 -33.05 44.93
C GLY A 11 -30.92 -32.03 44.59
N LEU A 12 -29.85 -32.47 43.95
CA LEU A 12 -28.90 -31.57 43.30
C LEU A 12 -29.50 -31.05 41.98
N LEU A 13 -29.96 -29.80 41.96
CA LEU A 13 -30.21 -29.07 40.72
C LEU A 13 -28.87 -28.61 40.16
N GLY A 14 -28.34 -29.35 39.17
CA GLY A 14 -27.20 -28.91 38.35
C GLY A 14 -27.64 -27.83 37.38
N CYS A 15 -27.26 -26.56 37.64
CA CYS A 15 -27.37 -25.49 36.65
C CYS A 15 -26.42 -25.77 35.47
N LEU A 16 -26.95 -26.28 34.35
CA LEU A 16 -26.26 -26.28 33.09
C LEU A 16 -26.20 -24.85 32.58
N SER A 17 -25.04 -24.19 32.78
CA SER A 17 -24.74 -22.93 32.13
C SER A 17 -24.49 -23.20 30.64
N VAL A 18 -25.47 -22.97 29.80
CA VAL A 18 -25.31 -22.95 28.34
C VAL A 18 -24.52 -21.69 28.02
N ALA A 19 -23.21 -21.85 27.83
CA ALA A 19 -22.38 -20.81 27.25
C ALA A 19 -22.85 -20.59 25.80
N THR A 20 -23.67 -19.58 25.56
CA THR A 20 -23.96 -19.08 24.21
C THR A 20 -22.69 -18.51 23.66
N THR A 21 -21.97 -19.28 22.87
CA THR A 21 -20.93 -18.74 21.99
C THR A 21 -21.62 -17.83 20.99
N ALA A 22 -21.56 -16.53 21.24
CA ALA A 22 -21.92 -15.54 20.23
C ALA A 22 -20.99 -15.78 19.05
N THR A 23 -21.47 -16.35 17.97
CA THR A 23 -20.78 -16.38 16.69
C THR A 23 -20.63 -14.93 16.28
N ALA A 24 -19.41 -14.38 16.42
CA ALA A 24 -19.09 -13.07 15.90
C ALA A 24 -19.46 -13.08 14.39
N ARG A 25 -20.40 -12.22 14.01
CA ARG A 25 -20.79 -12.08 12.62
C ARG A 25 -19.57 -11.59 11.84
N ALA A 26 -19.25 -12.27 10.76
CA ALA A 26 -18.22 -11.81 9.85
C ALA A 26 -18.73 -10.54 9.16
N ASP A 27 -18.13 -9.40 9.49
CA ASP A 27 -18.41 -8.15 8.81
C ASP A 27 -17.46 -7.99 7.62
N GLU A 28 -17.87 -7.18 6.64
CA GLU A 28 -17.10 -6.90 5.43
C GLU A 28 -16.66 -5.44 5.43
N VAL A 29 -15.38 -5.18 5.17
CA VAL A 29 -14.78 -3.85 5.05
C VAL A 29 -14.44 -3.57 3.59
N GLU A 30 -15.01 -2.49 3.06
CA GLU A 30 -14.69 -1.95 1.75
C GLU A 30 -13.42 -1.09 1.83
N LEU A 31 -12.33 -1.56 1.23
CA LEU A 31 -11.05 -0.86 1.13
C LEU A 31 -10.86 -0.28 -0.27
N MET A 32 -10.69 1.02 -0.39
CA MET A 32 -10.28 1.67 -1.65
C MET A 32 -8.81 2.07 -1.59
N THR A 33 -8.01 1.69 -2.60
CA THR A 33 -6.56 1.93 -2.62
C THR A 33 -6.01 2.14 -4.03
N THR A 34 -4.66 2.27 -4.12
CA THR A 34 -3.93 2.42 -5.39
C THR A 34 -3.10 1.19 -5.74
N GLY A 35 -2.66 1.11 -7.01
CA GLY A 35 -1.78 0.05 -7.49
C GLY A 35 -0.47 -0.07 -6.73
N ALA A 36 0.04 1.03 -6.17
CA ALA A 36 1.31 1.01 -5.42
C ALA A 36 1.29 0.09 -4.20
N VAL A 37 0.15 -0.03 -3.53
CA VAL A 37 0.02 -0.87 -2.32
C VAL A 37 -0.81 -2.15 -2.56
N GLU A 38 -1.29 -2.36 -3.77
CA GLU A 38 -2.14 -3.49 -4.14
C GLU A 38 -1.53 -4.84 -3.77
N GLN A 39 -0.25 -5.06 -4.11
CA GLN A 39 0.43 -6.34 -3.87
C GLN A 39 0.65 -6.60 -2.38
N ILE A 40 0.93 -5.56 -1.60
CA ILE A 40 1.02 -5.67 -0.14
C ILE A 40 -0.32 -6.10 0.43
N MET A 41 -1.39 -5.42 0.05
CA MET A 41 -2.73 -5.74 0.54
C MET A 41 -3.19 -7.14 0.12
N LYS A 42 -2.91 -7.58 -1.11
CA LYS A 42 -3.15 -8.97 -1.55
C LYS A 42 -2.41 -10.00 -0.70
N GLY A 43 -1.22 -9.66 -0.19
CA GLY A 43 -0.45 -10.52 0.71
C GLY A 43 -0.95 -10.50 2.16
N LEU A 44 -1.45 -9.38 2.65
CA LEU A 44 -1.87 -9.21 4.04
C LEU A 44 -3.35 -9.56 4.31
N ILE A 45 -4.25 -9.23 3.38
CA ILE A 45 -5.70 -9.46 3.53
C ILE A 45 -6.03 -10.91 3.90
N PRO A 46 -5.53 -11.96 3.21
CA PRO A 46 -5.89 -13.33 3.57
C PRO A 46 -5.50 -13.73 4.99
N SER A 47 -4.42 -13.15 5.51
CA SER A 47 -3.94 -13.42 6.87
C SER A 47 -4.74 -12.64 7.90
N PHE A 48 -5.14 -11.41 7.61
CA PHE A 48 -6.06 -10.62 8.41
C PHE A 48 -7.43 -11.32 8.52
N GLU A 49 -8.00 -11.75 7.39
CA GLU A 49 -9.29 -12.43 7.34
C GLU A 49 -9.31 -13.73 8.18
N ARG A 50 -8.22 -14.52 8.09
CA ARG A 50 -8.09 -15.73 8.94
C ARG A 50 -7.97 -15.41 10.41
N ALA A 51 -7.29 -14.32 10.77
CA ALA A 51 -7.06 -13.95 12.17
C ALA A 51 -8.28 -13.29 12.81
N SER A 52 -9.03 -12.49 12.05
CA SER A 52 -10.15 -11.69 12.56
C SER A 52 -11.52 -12.32 12.33
N GLY A 53 -11.65 -13.20 11.34
CA GLY A 53 -12.94 -13.73 10.87
C GLY A 53 -13.73 -12.77 9.99
N HIS A 54 -13.23 -11.55 9.77
CA HIS A 54 -13.88 -10.55 8.91
C HIS A 54 -13.41 -10.68 7.46
N LYS A 55 -14.07 -9.97 6.54
CA LYS A 55 -13.74 -9.91 5.10
C LYS A 55 -13.28 -8.53 4.69
N VAL A 56 -12.42 -8.47 3.66
CA VAL A 56 -11.96 -7.22 3.05
C VAL A 56 -12.20 -7.26 1.56
N VAL A 57 -13.04 -6.37 1.06
CA VAL A 57 -13.27 -6.15 -0.36
C VAL A 57 -12.42 -4.98 -0.81
N MET A 58 -11.40 -5.27 -1.63
CA MET A 58 -10.46 -4.27 -2.08
C MET A 58 -10.77 -3.80 -3.50
N SER A 59 -10.91 -2.49 -3.67
CA SER A 59 -10.97 -1.81 -4.97
C SER A 59 -9.71 -0.98 -5.22
N VAL A 60 -9.16 -1.06 -6.45
CA VAL A 60 -7.90 -0.42 -6.84
C VAL A 60 -8.13 0.57 -7.96
N TYR A 61 -7.68 1.81 -7.75
CA TYR A 61 -7.77 2.90 -8.73
C TYR A 61 -6.47 3.70 -8.76
N GLY A 62 -6.27 4.55 -9.76
CA GLY A 62 -5.26 5.62 -9.64
C GLY A 62 -5.68 6.64 -8.57
N THR A 63 -4.73 7.37 -7.98
CA THR A 63 -5.02 8.32 -6.88
C THR A 63 -6.11 9.33 -7.26
N GLY A 64 -5.98 10.00 -8.39
CA GLY A 64 -7.00 10.98 -8.85
C GLY A 64 -8.40 10.37 -9.04
N PRO A 65 -8.56 9.27 -9.79
CA PRO A 65 -9.81 8.55 -9.89
C PRO A 65 -10.40 8.07 -8.55
N ALA A 66 -9.56 7.61 -7.60
CA ALA A 66 -10.03 7.22 -6.26
C ALA A 66 -10.63 8.42 -5.52
N VAL A 67 -9.91 9.56 -5.51
CA VAL A 67 -10.39 10.82 -4.91
C VAL A 67 -11.72 11.26 -5.53
N ALA A 68 -11.82 11.26 -6.88
CA ALA A 68 -13.04 11.64 -7.57
C ALA A 68 -14.22 10.76 -7.17
N LYS A 69 -14.05 9.43 -7.18
CA LYS A 69 -15.09 8.46 -6.80
C LYS A 69 -15.61 8.68 -5.38
N ILE A 70 -14.73 8.92 -4.42
CA ILE A 70 -15.12 9.18 -3.03
C ILE A 70 -15.88 10.52 -2.91
N LYS A 71 -15.45 11.56 -3.62
CA LYS A 71 -16.17 12.84 -3.67
C LYS A 71 -17.56 12.71 -4.27
N GLU A 72 -17.71 11.87 -5.29
CA GLU A 72 -18.98 11.53 -5.95
C GLU A 72 -19.90 10.63 -5.10
N GLY A 73 -19.42 10.11 -3.96
CA GLY A 73 -20.20 9.31 -3.03
C GLY A 73 -20.06 7.79 -3.23
N THR A 74 -19.06 7.33 -3.97
CA THR A 74 -18.72 5.89 -3.98
C THR A 74 -18.38 5.45 -2.55
N PHE A 75 -19.02 4.37 -2.10
CA PHE A 75 -18.83 3.86 -0.75
C PHE A 75 -17.47 3.19 -0.59
N ALA A 76 -16.83 3.46 0.53
CA ALA A 76 -15.72 2.70 1.11
C ALA A 76 -15.72 2.95 2.63
N ASP A 77 -15.31 1.95 3.41
CA ASP A 77 -15.10 2.11 4.85
C ASP A 77 -13.73 2.73 5.13
N LEU A 78 -12.72 2.27 4.41
CA LEU A 78 -11.32 2.62 4.59
C LEU A 78 -10.69 3.02 3.25
N ILE A 79 -9.91 4.08 3.27
CA ILE A 79 -9.11 4.52 2.13
C ILE A 79 -7.63 4.39 2.49
N LEU A 80 -6.81 3.91 1.54
CA LEU A 80 -5.36 3.80 1.68
C LEU A 80 -4.70 4.48 0.48
N LEU A 81 -4.29 5.72 0.67
CA LEU A 81 -3.73 6.62 -0.35
C LEU A 81 -2.52 7.39 0.19
N GLY A 82 -1.94 8.25 -0.64
CA GLY A 82 -0.96 9.24 -0.17
C GLY A 82 -1.62 10.29 0.74
N PRO A 83 -0.88 10.88 1.71
CA PRO A 83 -1.40 11.87 2.66
C PRO A 83 -2.13 13.05 1.98
N ASP A 84 -1.54 13.63 0.94
CA ASP A 84 -2.13 14.79 0.23
C ASP A 84 -3.55 14.48 -0.29
N ALA A 85 -3.80 13.25 -0.76
CA ALA A 85 -5.11 12.82 -1.22
C ALA A 85 -6.10 12.62 -0.07
N LEU A 86 -5.62 12.14 1.07
CA LEU A 86 -6.44 12.02 2.29
C LEU A 86 -6.77 13.39 2.87
N ASP A 87 -5.83 14.33 2.87
CA ASP A 87 -6.06 15.71 3.30
C ASP A 87 -7.10 16.40 2.39
N GLU A 88 -7.02 16.19 1.08
CA GLU A 88 -8.02 16.68 0.11
C GLU A 88 -9.42 16.11 0.40
N LEU A 89 -9.50 14.81 0.72
CA LEU A 89 -10.76 14.15 1.06
C LEU A 89 -11.28 14.59 2.44
N ALA A 90 -10.41 14.81 3.40
CA ALA A 90 -10.77 15.34 4.72
C ALA A 90 -11.31 16.78 4.62
N ALA A 91 -10.64 17.64 3.83
CA ALA A 91 -11.13 19.01 3.56
C ALA A 91 -12.50 19.01 2.85
N ALA A 92 -12.79 17.98 2.05
CA ALA A 92 -14.09 17.76 1.41
C ALA A 92 -15.14 17.09 2.33
N GLY A 93 -14.81 16.81 3.61
CA GLY A 93 -15.70 16.15 4.57
C GLY A 93 -16.01 14.69 4.23
N LYS A 94 -15.12 14.01 3.48
CA LYS A 94 -15.30 12.62 3.03
C LYS A 94 -14.47 11.62 3.84
N VAL A 95 -13.43 12.08 4.51
CA VAL A 95 -12.57 11.30 5.41
C VAL A 95 -12.51 12.00 6.76
N ASP A 96 -12.54 11.24 7.82
CA ASP A 96 -12.30 11.75 9.18
C ASP A 96 -10.79 11.99 9.36
N ALA A 97 -10.40 13.26 9.40
CA ALA A 97 -9.00 13.67 9.54
C ALA A 97 -8.32 13.09 10.80
N GLY A 98 -9.11 12.87 11.88
CA GLY A 98 -8.60 12.28 13.13
C GLY A 98 -8.21 10.81 13.02
N THR A 99 -8.59 10.13 11.93
CA THR A 99 -8.30 8.71 11.69
C THR A 99 -7.14 8.49 10.72
N VAL A 100 -6.57 9.57 10.15
CA VAL A 100 -5.48 9.46 9.18
C VAL A 100 -4.22 8.91 9.86
N THR A 101 -3.79 7.74 9.43
CA THR A 101 -2.68 7.00 10.03
C THR A 101 -1.70 6.54 8.95
N PRO A 102 -0.45 7.02 8.94
CA PRO A 102 0.60 6.49 8.07
C PRO A 102 0.86 4.99 8.34
N VAL A 103 0.99 4.19 7.31
CA VAL A 103 1.19 2.73 7.44
C VAL A 103 2.38 2.20 6.66
N PHE A 104 2.64 2.74 5.48
CA PHE A 104 3.72 2.28 4.60
C PHE A 104 4.50 3.46 4.03
N ASN A 105 5.74 3.20 3.68
CA ASN A 105 6.51 4.10 2.84
C ASN A 105 7.28 3.33 1.76
N SER A 106 7.50 3.97 0.61
CA SER A 106 8.29 3.45 -0.50
C SER A 106 9.32 4.47 -0.94
N ARG A 107 10.41 3.97 -1.52
CA ARG A 107 11.47 4.80 -2.11
C ARG A 107 11.40 4.71 -3.64
N ILE A 108 12.03 5.67 -4.30
CA ILE A 108 12.18 5.68 -5.74
C ILE A 108 13.42 4.86 -6.10
N GLY A 109 13.28 4.00 -7.10
CA GLY A 109 14.36 3.20 -7.62
C GLY A 109 14.49 3.24 -9.13
N LEU A 110 15.50 2.56 -9.63
CA LEU A 110 15.81 2.39 -11.05
C LEU A 110 15.68 0.92 -11.42
N ALA A 111 15.09 0.67 -12.58
CA ALA A 111 15.02 -0.66 -13.18
C ALA A 111 15.59 -0.65 -14.61
N VAL A 112 16.16 -1.78 -14.99
CA VAL A 112 16.62 -2.11 -16.34
C VAL A 112 15.91 -3.37 -16.83
N ARG A 113 16.02 -3.70 -18.12
CA ARG A 113 15.52 -4.97 -18.64
C ARG A 113 16.23 -6.15 -17.96
N ALA A 114 15.53 -7.22 -17.72
CA ALA A 114 16.09 -8.43 -17.12
C ALA A 114 17.31 -8.94 -17.92
N GLY A 115 18.41 -9.22 -17.20
CA GLY A 115 19.67 -9.64 -17.76
C GLY A 115 20.52 -8.53 -18.38
N ALA A 116 20.07 -7.29 -18.41
CA ALA A 116 20.91 -6.16 -18.80
C ALA A 116 21.98 -5.87 -17.73
N LYS A 117 23.07 -5.23 -18.15
CA LYS A 117 24.08 -4.76 -17.20
C LYS A 117 23.46 -3.82 -16.18
N ARG A 118 23.60 -4.13 -14.90
CA ARG A 118 23.12 -3.25 -13.83
C ARG A 118 24.07 -2.06 -13.71
N PRO A 119 23.59 -0.82 -13.89
CA PRO A 119 24.41 0.36 -13.73
C PRO A 119 24.71 0.63 -12.25
N ASP A 120 25.81 1.33 -11.99
CA ASP A 120 26.10 1.87 -10.66
C ASP A 120 25.26 3.14 -10.42
N ILE A 121 24.45 3.13 -9.35
CA ILE A 121 23.63 4.25 -8.91
C ILE A 121 23.88 4.58 -7.44
N SER A 122 25.07 4.22 -6.91
CA SER A 122 25.39 4.32 -5.48
C SER A 122 25.62 5.76 -5.00
N SER A 123 25.82 6.71 -5.91
CA SER A 123 26.01 8.12 -5.61
C SER A 123 25.28 9.03 -6.60
N ASP A 124 25.12 10.30 -6.25
CA ASP A 124 24.51 11.32 -7.13
C ASP A 124 25.25 11.42 -8.46
N GLU A 125 26.58 11.38 -8.44
CA GLU A 125 27.39 11.48 -9.64
C GLU A 125 27.31 10.22 -10.51
N ALA A 126 27.30 9.02 -9.89
CA ALA A 126 27.10 7.75 -10.60
C ALA A 126 25.70 7.71 -11.26
N LEU A 127 24.64 8.09 -10.53
CA LEU A 127 23.30 8.19 -11.09
C LEU A 127 23.24 9.20 -12.24
N LYS A 128 23.85 10.38 -12.08
CA LYS A 128 23.92 11.40 -13.13
C LYS A 128 24.52 10.85 -14.42
N GLN A 129 25.64 10.14 -14.32
CA GLN A 129 26.29 9.53 -15.50
C GLN A 129 25.37 8.48 -16.15
N VAL A 130 24.73 7.59 -15.36
CA VAL A 130 23.78 6.61 -15.87
C VAL A 130 22.63 7.27 -16.63
N LEU A 131 22.07 8.34 -16.09
CA LEU A 131 20.98 9.08 -16.73
C LEU A 131 21.44 9.76 -18.03
N LEU A 132 22.66 10.32 -18.06
CA LEU A 132 23.23 10.94 -19.26
C LEU A 132 23.52 9.91 -20.35
N ASP A 133 23.99 8.72 -20.01
CA ASP A 133 24.35 7.65 -20.96
C ASP A 133 23.13 6.90 -21.50
N ALA A 134 22.03 6.85 -20.73
CA ALA A 134 20.81 6.17 -21.14
C ALA A 134 20.23 6.75 -22.44
N LYS A 135 19.78 5.87 -23.35
CA LYS A 135 19.15 6.24 -24.62
C LYS A 135 17.72 6.75 -24.42
N SER A 136 17.00 6.17 -23.46
CA SER A 136 15.63 6.55 -23.13
C SER A 136 15.30 6.23 -21.68
N ILE A 137 14.47 7.06 -21.04
CA ILE A 137 14.14 7.01 -19.63
C ILE A 137 12.62 7.05 -19.49
N GLY A 138 12.04 5.97 -18.93
CA GLY A 138 10.62 5.90 -18.60
C GLY A 138 10.37 6.40 -17.17
N PHE A 139 9.29 7.16 -16.99
CA PHE A 139 8.84 7.60 -15.66
C PHE A 139 7.31 7.77 -15.65
N SER A 140 6.68 7.83 -14.46
CA SER A 140 5.23 8.01 -14.31
C SER A 140 4.83 9.46 -14.11
N ILE A 141 3.53 9.75 -14.12
CA ILE A 141 2.96 11.04 -13.74
C ILE A 141 2.70 11.18 -12.23
N GLY A 142 2.89 10.10 -11.46
CA GLY A 142 2.65 10.10 -10.01
C GLY A 142 3.82 10.71 -9.21
N PRO A 143 3.76 10.64 -7.87
CA PRO A 143 4.71 11.32 -6.98
C PRO A 143 6.18 11.02 -7.24
N SER A 144 6.53 9.79 -7.64
CA SER A 144 7.90 9.41 -7.99
C SER A 144 8.38 10.07 -9.28
N GLY A 145 7.53 10.07 -10.32
CA GLY A 145 7.87 10.68 -11.60
C GLY A 145 7.91 12.21 -11.55
N GLU A 146 7.04 12.81 -10.74
CA GLU A 146 7.11 14.26 -10.48
C GLU A 146 8.40 14.64 -9.77
N HIS A 147 8.78 13.89 -8.73
CA HIS A 147 10.03 14.12 -8.03
C HIS A 147 11.24 13.93 -8.94
N PHE A 148 11.25 12.88 -9.77
CA PHE A 148 12.29 12.67 -10.78
C PHE A 148 12.40 13.84 -11.75
N SER A 149 11.29 14.21 -12.39
CA SER A 149 11.28 15.18 -13.49
C SER A 149 11.37 16.66 -13.06
N LYS A 150 11.01 16.98 -11.82
CA LYS A 150 10.98 18.37 -11.32
C LYS A 150 12.08 18.66 -10.29
N VAL A 151 12.60 17.61 -9.60
CA VAL A 151 13.59 17.79 -8.53
C VAL A 151 14.91 17.12 -8.87
N ILE A 152 14.94 15.82 -9.13
CA ILE A 152 16.20 15.07 -9.27
C ILE A 152 17.02 15.60 -10.46
N ILE A 153 16.46 15.65 -11.66
CA ILE A 153 17.19 16.08 -12.85
C ILE A 153 17.61 17.57 -12.80
N VAL A 154 16.87 18.39 -12.07
CA VAL A 154 17.19 19.81 -11.83
C VAL A 154 18.35 19.92 -10.84
N LYS A 155 18.29 19.18 -9.71
CA LYS A 155 19.36 19.15 -8.71
C LYS A 155 20.67 18.62 -9.28
N LEU A 156 20.63 17.64 -10.20
CA LEU A 156 21.79 17.13 -10.91
C LEU A 156 22.29 18.05 -12.04
N GLY A 157 21.56 19.10 -12.40
CA GLY A 157 21.92 20.05 -13.45
C GLY A 157 21.88 19.47 -14.88
N ILE A 158 21.01 18.45 -15.12
CA ILE A 158 20.95 17.72 -16.41
C ILE A 158 19.57 17.75 -17.07
N ALA A 159 18.67 18.61 -16.60
CA ALA A 159 17.29 18.63 -17.06
C ALA A 159 17.18 18.81 -18.60
N ASP A 160 17.96 19.69 -19.20
CA ASP A 160 17.88 19.99 -20.64
C ASP A 160 18.42 18.82 -21.48
N GLN A 161 19.47 18.13 -21.01
CA GLN A 161 20.03 16.96 -21.70
C GLN A 161 19.08 15.74 -21.62
N LEU A 162 18.27 15.62 -20.52
CA LEU A 162 17.40 14.46 -20.33
C LEU A 162 16.04 14.62 -21.01
N ARG A 163 15.46 15.81 -21.06
CA ARG A 163 14.11 16.04 -21.62
C ARG A 163 13.86 15.35 -22.97
N PRO A 164 14.78 15.39 -23.96
CA PRO A 164 14.54 14.75 -25.26
C PRO A 164 14.41 13.23 -25.21
N LYS A 165 14.92 12.56 -24.15
CA LYS A 165 14.94 11.11 -24.01
C LYS A 165 14.05 10.59 -22.87
N MET A 166 13.28 11.49 -22.26
CA MET A 166 12.32 11.16 -21.20
C MET A 166 10.97 10.82 -21.81
N THR A 167 10.42 9.68 -21.39
CA THR A 167 9.08 9.21 -21.80
C THR A 167 8.19 9.07 -20.59
N ASN A 168 7.10 9.84 -20.58
CA ASN A 168 6.06 9.71 -19.56
C ASN A 168 5.16 8.52 -19.89
N ILE A 169 5.25 7.44 -19.11
CA ILE A 169 4.45 6.22 -19.28
C ILE A 169 3.13 6.39 -18.56
N ARG A 170 2.03 6.29 -19.31
CA ARG A 170 0.65 6.47 -18.83
C ARG A 170 -0.16 5.21 -19.02
N GLY A 171 -1.08 4.93 -18.10
CA GLY A 171 -2.01 3.80 -18.20
C GLY A 171 -1.39 2.41 -18.04
N ALA A 172 -0.07 2.33 -17.78
CA ALA A 172 0.65 1.09 -17.52
C ALA A 172 1.78 1.35 -16.50
N PRO A 173 2.23 0.33 -15.75
CA PRO A 173 3.42 0.43 -14.91
C PRO A 173 4.67 0.76 -15.73
N VAL A 174 5.55 1.60 -15.20
CA VAL A 174 6.80 2.00 -15.88
C VAL A 174 7.67 0.80 -16.25
N GLY A 175 7.77 -0.18 -15.37
CA GLY A 175 8.53 -1.41 -15.61
C GLY A 175 8.06 -2.19 -16.83
N THR A 176 6.79 -2.08 -17.22
CA THR A 176 6.26 -2.73 -18.43
C THR A 176 6.90 -2.18 -19.70
N GLY A 177 7.12 -0.86 -19.77
CA GLY A 177 7.84 -0.22 -20.87
C GLY A 177 9.31 -0.65 -20.94
N VAL A 178 9.95 -0.81 -19.77
CA VAL A 178 11.32 -1.34 -19.69
C VAL A 178 11.38 -2.81 -20.18
N ALA A 179 10.47 -3.65 -19.71
CA ALA A 179 10.41 -5.07 -20.10
C ALA A 179 10.23 -5.25 -21.62
N LYS A 180 9.38 -4.43 -22.24
CA LYS A 180 9.13 -4.43 -23.69
C LYS A 180 10.28 -3.80 -24.50
N GLY A 181 11.11 -2.96 -23.87
CA GLY A 181 12.16 -2.19 -24.51
C GLY A 181 11.69 -0.91 -25.20
N ASP A 182 10.53 -0.42 -24.82
CA ASP A 182 10.04 0.90 -25.21
C ASP A 182 10.94 2.00 -24.62
N VAL A 183 11.52 1.73 -23.44
CA VAL A 183 12.51 2.56 -22.76
C VAL A 183 13.66 1.70 -22.23
N GLU A 184 14.87 2.27 -22.14
CA GLU A 184 16.06 1.56 -21.67
C GLU A 184 16.06 1.38 -20.16
N ILE A 185 15.77 2.46 -19.43
CA ILE A 185 15.67 2.46 -17.96
C ILE A 185 14.32 3.00 -17.50
N GLY A 186 13.89 2.57 -16.33
CA GLY A 186 12.66 3.02 -15.69
C GLY A 186 12.92 3.59 -14.30
N ILE A 187 12.37 4.75 -14.03
CA ILE A 187 12.39 5.41 -12.70
C ILE A 187 10.99 5.38 -12.12
N HIS A 188 10.83 4.65 -11.02
CA HIS A 188 9.54 4.53 -10.33
C HIS A 188 9.72 4.13 -8.87
N GLN A 189 8.62 4.05 -8.12
CA GLN A 189 8.67 3.46 -6.79
C GLN A 189 9.09 1.99 -6.87
N ILE A 190 9.95 1.55 -5.95
CA ILE A 190 10.42 0.14 -5.88
C ILE A 190 9.21 -0.82 -5.81
N ALA A 191 8.19 -0.49 -5.00
CA ALA A 191 7.01 -1.32 -4.85
C ALA A 191 6.20 -1.53 -6.15
N GLU A 192 6.30 -0.60 -7.10
CA GLU A 192 5.64 -0.71 -8.40
C GLU A 192 6.55 -1.33 -9.49
N LEU A 193 7.85 -1.41 -9.23
CA LEU A 193 8.81 -2.08 -10.13
C LEU A 193 8.91 -3.58 -9.82
N LEU A 194 8.99 -3.95 -8.55
CA LEU A 194 9.20 -5.34 -8.13
C LEU A 194 8.21 -6.37 -8.69
N PRO A 195 6.90 -6.07 -8.85
CA PRO A 195 5.94 -7.03 -9.39
C PRO A 195 6.08 -7.29 -10.89
N ILE A 196 6.87 -6.49 -11.61
CA ILE A 196 6.93 -6.53 -13.07
C ILE A 196 7.92 -7.58 -13.54
N ALA A 197 7.43 -8.58 -14.25
CA ALA A 197 8.29 -9.56 -14.90
C ALA A 197 9.08 -8.95 -16.08
N GLY A 198 10.29 -9.44 -16.31
CA GLY A 198 11.14 -9.01 -17.43
C GLY A 198 11.98 -7.77 -17.15
N ILE A 199 12.07 -7.33 -15.90
CA ILE A 199 12.98 -6.28 -15.46
C ILE A 199 13.83 -6.72 -14.27
N ASP A 200 14.96 -6.08 -14.09
CA ASP A 200 15.79 -6.15 -12.89
C ASP A 200 15.73 -4.78 -12.18
N VAL A 201 15.27 -4.78 -10.93
CA VAL A 201 15.34 -3.59 -10.08
C VAL A 201 16.77 -3.45 -9.60
N VAL A 202 17.42 -2.35 -9.98
CA VAL A 202 18.84 -2.06 -9.65
C VAL A 202 18.96 -1.72 -8.17
N GLY A 203 18.08 -0.89 -7.65
CA GLY A 203 18.05 -0.47 -6.26
C GLY A 203 17.39 0.89 -6.09
N ASP A 204 17.47 1.38 -4.86
CA ASP A 204 17.06 2.75 -4.49
C ASP A 204 17.97 3.77 -5.17
N LEU A 205 17.41 4.92 -5.54
CA LEU A 205 18.21 6.09 -5.91
C LEU A 205 19.00 6.59 -4.70
N PRO A 206 20.12 7.34 -4.91
CA PRO A 206 20.91 7.91 -3.82
C PRO A 206 20.06 8.67 -2.80
N ALA A 207 20.42 8.56 -1.54
CA ALA A 207 19.59 9.06 -0.42
C ALA A 207 19.27 10.55 -0.52
N ASP A 208 20.26 11.37 -0.94
CA ASP A 208 20.10 12.83 -1.06
C ASP A 208 19.20 13.26 -2.21
N LEU A 209 19.00 12.39 -3.19
CA LEU A 209 18.11 12.61 -4.34
C LEU A 209 16.76 11.91 -4.16
N ASN A 210 16.68 10.92 -3.29
CA ASN A 210 15.48 10.12 -3.14
C ASN A 210 14.40 10.86 -2.33
N LYS A 211 13.17 10.42 -2.52
CA LYS A 211 12.01 10.85 -1.74
C LYS A 211 11.35 9.64 -1.12
N THR A 212 11.04 9.71 0.15
CA THR A 212 10.16 8.75 0.82
C THR A 212 8.71 9.10 0.48
N ILE A 213 8.02 8.18 -0.15
CA ILE A 213 6.61 8.32 -0.52
C ILE A 213 5.79 7.54 0.51
N VAL A 214 5.01 8.26 1.30
CA VAL A 214 4.20 7.71 2.39
C VAL A 214 2.81 7.35 1.86
N TYR A 215 2.25 6.26 2.39
CA TYR A 215 0.87 5.85 2.26
C TYR A 215 0.24 5.80 3.64
N ALA A 216 -0.95 6.35 3.74
CA ALA A 216 -1.72 6.43 4.97
C ALA A 216 -3.13 5.87 4.76
N THR A 217 -3.73 5.37 5.82
CA THR A 217 -5.14 5.02 5.87
C THR A 217 -5.96 6.18 6.41
N GLY A 218 -7.25 6.22 6.06
CA GLY A 218 -8.24 7.13 6.64
C GLY A 218 -9.62 6.51 6.55
N LEU A 219 -10.41 6.57 7.63
CA LEU A 219 -11.80 6.14 7.60
C LEU A 219 -12.64 7.17 6.87
N THR A 220 -13.57 6.69 6.03
CA THR A 220 -14.53 7.60 5.40
C THR A 220 -15.59 8.05 6.40
N THR A 221 -16.24 9.17 6.14
CA THR A 221 -17.39 9.63 6.93
C THR A 221 -18.65 8.76 6.72
N MET A 222 -18.60 7.79 5.81
CA MET A 222 -19.65 6.82 5.53
C MET A 222 -19.37 5.42 6.09
N VAL A 223 -18.30 5.26 6.89
CA VAL A 223 -17.87 3.96 7.44
C VAL A 223 -19.01 3.24 8.15
N LYS A 224 -19.23 1.96 7.81
CA LYS A 224 -20.26 1.11 8.42
C LYS A 224 -19.70 0.22 9.55
N HIS A 225 -18.45 -0.22 9.39
CA HIS A 225 -17.78 -1.12 10.30
C HIS A 225 -16.47 -0.52 10.83
N PRO A 226 -16.53 0.57 11.64
CA PRO A 226 -15.34 1.30 12.09
C PRO A 226 -14.41 0.42 12.93
N ASP A 227 -14.96 -0.49 13.74
CA ASP A 227 -14.13 -1.38 14.58
C ASP A 227 -13.30 -2.35 13.72
N VAL A 228 -13.89 -2.90 12.65
CA VAL A 228 -13.21 -3.81 11.74
C VAL A 228 -12.19 -3.06 10.87
N ALA A 229 -12.54 -1.86 10.40
CA ALA A 229 -11.62 -1.00 9.66
C ALA A 229 -10.39 -0.62 10.53
N ASN A 230 -10.61 -0.23 11.79
CA ASN A 230 -9.53 0.03 12.74
C ASN A 230 -8.70 -1.22 13.07
N ALA A 231 -9.33 -2.39 13.16
CA ALA A 231 -8.61 -3.66 13.34
C ALA A 231 -7.71 -3.96 12.15
N LEU A 232 -8.16 -3.68 10.91
CA LEU A 232 -7.33 -3.79 9.71
C LEU A 232 -6.14 -2.81 9.78
N VAL A 233 -6.38 -1.52 10.07
CA VAL A 233 -5.30 -0.52 10.22
C VAL A 233 -4.25 -0.97 11.22
N LYS A 234 -4.69 -1.43 12.40
CA LYS A 234 -3.79 -1.97 13.42
C LYS A 234 -3.02 -3.19 12.93
N TYR A 235 -3.68 -4.09 12.19
CA TYR A 235 -3.04 -5.28 11.62
C TYR A 235 -1.90 -4.92 10.66
N LEU A 236 -2.06 -3.88 9.83
CA LEU A 236 -1.02 -3.41 8.90
C LEU A 236 0.27 -3.00 9.63
N SER A 237 0.17 -2.54 10.87
CA SER A 237 1.32 -2.10 11.69
C SER A 237 1.91 -3.20 12.59
N LEU A 238 1.39 -4.44 12.54
CA LEU A 238 1.92 -5.53 13.36
C LEU A 238 3.31 -6.01 12.86
N PRO A 239 4.19 -6.46 13.76
CA PRO A 239 5.47 -7.06 13.36
C PRO A 239 5.33 -8.23 12.38
N SER A 240 4.23 -8.98 12.45
CA SER A 240 3.92 -10.08 11.53
C SER A 240 3.65 -9.63 10.09
N SER A 241 3.29 -8.38 9.87
CA SER A 241 3.05 -7.80 8.55
C SER A 241 4.34 -7.33 7.86
N VAL A 242 5.40 -7.03 8.63
CA VAL A 242 6.66 -6.47 8.13
C VAL A 242 7.29 -7.28 7.00
N PRO A 243 7.40 -8.64 7.08
CA PRO A 243 8.01 -9.41 6.00
C PRO A 243 7.27 -9.28 4.67
N VAL A 244 5.93 -9.20 4.69
CA VAL A 244 5.11 -9.02 3.48
C VAL A 244 5.31 -7.62 2.91
N ILE A 245 5.35 -6.59 3.76
CA ILE A 245 5.57 -5.19 3.37
C ILE A 245 6.93 -5.05 2.69
N GLN A 246 8.01 -5.53 3.32
CA GLN A 246 9.37 -5.44 2.81
C GLN A 246 9.58 -6.25 1.52
N LYS A 247 9.01 -7.45 1.43
CA LYS A 247 9.06 -8.27 0.21
C LYS A 247 8.48 -7.53 -1.00
N ASN A 248 7.53 -6.64 -0.78
CA ASN A 248 6.89 -5.83 -1.82
C ASN A 248 7.52 -4.43 -1.96
N GLY A 249 8.73 -4.20 -1.45
CA GLY A 249 9.51 -2.96 -1.68
C GLY A 249 9.02 -1.74 -0.91
N MET A 250 8.32 -1.95 0.19
CA MET A 250 7.96 -0.89 1.13
C MET A 250 8.50 -1.18 2.53
N ASN A 251 8.44 -0.17 3.38
CA ASN A 251 8.73 -0.29 4.80
C ASN A 251 7.51 0.13 5.62
N PRO A 252 7.30 -0.44 6.82
CA PRO A 252 6.34 0.10 7.77
C PRO A 252 6.78 1.50 8.22
N VAL A 253 5.82 2.32 8.66
CA VAL A 253 6.07 3.65 9.26
C VAL A 253 6.06 3.52 10.78
#